data_3de2bec7357cfbc07fe518d58a74670c
#
_entry.id   3de2bec7357cfbc07fe518d58a74670c
#
_cell.length_a   1.000
_cell.length_b   1.000
_cell.length_c   1.000
_cell.angle_alpha   90.00
_cell.angle_beta   90.00
_cell.angle_gamma   90.00
#
_symmetry.space_group_name_H-M   'P 1'
#
loop_
_entity.id
_entity.type
_entity.pdbx_description
1 polymer ?
#
loop_
_entity_poly.entity_id
_entity_poly.type
_entity_poly.pdbx_seq_one_letter_code
_entity_poly.pdbx_strand_id
1 'polypeptide(L)'
;MPSTTSLATLVSVALLALSLSACSPAVTDAASDSSQWACQIQQAPFAYSACAIEASALGDKRHVLQLFWQQPDSTQPLLSFDELLAALPAGQTLSFAMNAGMYNERFAPIGYTVIEGVEKRALNLRSGGGNFHLLPNGVLWWERDGKVQITESQAFSEQLNGGQVQPWYATQSGPMLVIQDQIHPKFNPESQSAKIRNGAGVCRDGRIRFIHSDEPVTFYQFATLFKEYLGCPNALFLDGGVASALYAPSINRHDKKQMGVMIGLVDSSD
;
A
#
# COMPACT_ATOMS: atom_id res chain seq x y z
N MET A 1 -27.00 -71.82 63.44
CA MET A 1 -25.64 -72.29 63.42
C MET A 1 -24.78 -71.08 63.03
N PRO A 2 -23.71 -70.80 63.71
CA PRO A 2 -23.39 -69.40 64.04
C PRO A 2 -22.65 -68.61 62.95
N SER A 3 -22.99 -67.35 62.89
CA SER A 3 -22.34 -66.27 62.13
C SER A 3 -21.08 -65.77 62.81
N THR A 4 -20.08 -65.63 62.09
CA THR A 4 -18.85 -64.92 62.54
C THR A 4 -18.72 -63.55 61.84
N THR A 5 -18.88 -62.51 62.64
CA THR A 5 -18.67 -61.14 62.34
C THR A 5 -17.18 -60.84 62.35
N SER A 6 -16.62 -60.26 61.27
CA SER A 6 -15.22 -59.74 61.23
C SER A 6 -15.30 -58.22 61.18
N LEU A 7 -14.69 -57.63 62.18
CA LEU A 7 -14.42 -56.15 62.26
C LEU A 7 -13.30 -55.74 61.33
N ALA A 8 -13.57 -54.83 60.40
CA ALA A 8 -12.54 -54.21 59.58
C ALA A 8 -12.26 -52.79 60.09
N THR A 9 -11.04 -52.59 60.50
CA THR A 9 -10.52 -51.33 61.02
C THR A 9 -10.21 -50.40 59.87
N LEU A 10 -10.85 -49.24 59.81
CA LEU A 10 -10.57 -48.18 58.86
C LEU A 10 -9.38 -47.32 59.35
N VAL A 11 -8.30 -47.36 58.63
CA VAL A 11 -7.16 -46.42 58.78
C VAL A 11 -7.38 -45.25 57.81
N SER A 12 -7.66 -44.06 58.34
CA SER A 12 -7.75 -42.83 57.59
C SER A 12 -6.38 -42.26 57.34
N VAL A 13 -5.92 -42.26 56.06
CA VAL A 13 -4.72 -41.54 55.63
C VAL A 13 -5.14 -40.17 55.14
N ALA A 14 -4.75 -39.13 55.88
CA ALA A 14 -4.91 -37.75 55.47
C ALA A 14 -3.84 -37.39 54.44
N LEU A 15 -4.20 -37.17 53.17
CA LEU A 15 -3.33 -36.59 52.16
C LEU A 15 -3.35 -35.05 52.28
N LEU A 16 -2.21 -34.50 52.68
CA LEU A 16 -1.96 -33.08 52.65
C LEU A 16 -1.59 -32.69 51.19
N ALA A 17 -2.50 -32.05 50.45
CA ALA A 17 -2.22 -31.52 49.12
C ALA A 17 -1.48 -30.15 49.26
N LEU A 18 -0.17 -30.11 49.01
CA LEU A 18 0.56 -28.85 48.80
C LEU A 18 0.23 -28.31 47.40
N SER A 19 -0.54 -27.21 47.36
CA SER A 19 -0.76 -26.44 46.16
C SER A 19 0.47 -25.56 45.89
N LEU A 20 1.30 -25.97 44.94
CA LEU A 20 2.33 -25.14 44.34
C LEU A 20 1.65 -24.16 43.39
N SER A 21 1.45 -22.93 43.81
CA SER A 21 1.12 -21.81 42.92
C SER A 21 2.34 -21.49 42.05
N ALA A 22 2.36 -22.00 40.82
CA ALA A 22 3.30 -21.56 39.82
C ALA A 22 2.86 -20.17 39.31
N CYS A 23 3.56 -19.13 39.72
CA CYS A 23 3.54 -17.84 39.02
C CYS A 23 4.17 -18.06 37.67
N SER A 24 3.35 -18.23 36.61
CA SER A 24 3.81 -18.03 35.24
C SER A 24 4.09 -16.55 35.05
N PRO A 25 5.30 -16.17 34.59
CA PRO A 25 5.51 -14.80 34.12
C PRO A 25 4.55 -14.57 32.94
N ALA A 26 3.76 -13.50 33.01
CA ALA A 26 3.03 -12.99 31.86
C ALA A 26 4.07 -12.69 30.78
N VAL A 27 4.15 -13.54 29.78
CA VAL A 27 4.78 -13.21 28.50
C VAL A 27 3.89 -12.12 27.93
N THR A 28 4.31 -10.89 28.09
CA THR A 28 3.77 -9.79 27.31
C THR A 28 4.17 -10.11 25.87
N ASP A 29 3.20 -10.63 25.12
CA ASP A 29 3.27 -10.68 23.67
C ASP A 29 3.42 -9.24 23.17
N ALA A 30 4.65 -8.80 23.02
CA ALA A 30 5.03 -7.80 22.03
C ALA A 30 4.92 -8.50 20.65
N ALA A 31 3.77 -9.10 20.35
CA ALA A 31 3.45 -9.65 19.05
C ALA A 31 3.17 -8.46 18.12
N SER A 32 4.24 -7.96 17.56
CA SER A 32 4.44 -7.56 16.19
C SER A 32 3.33 -6.71 15.57
N ASP A 33 3.56 -5.42 15.59
CA ASP A 33 3.04 -4.41 14.66
C ASP A 33 3.34 -4.75 13.16
N SER A 34 4.11 -5.81 12.92
CA SER A 34 4.51 -6.33 11.61
C SER A 34 3.39 -7.00 10.80
N SER A 35 2.17 -7.12 11.34
CA SER A 35 1.02 -7.68 10.62
C SER A 35 0.23 -6.65 9.81
N GLN A 36 0.39 -5.36 10.10
CA GLN A 36 -0.42 -4.30 9.52
C GLN A 36 0.06 -3.86 8.13
N TRP A 37 1.32 -4.08 7.83
CA TRP A 37 1.90 -3.88 6.50
C TRP A 37 3.06 -4.87 6.28
N ALA A 38 3.31 -5.21 5.02
CA ALA A 38 4.46 -6.03 4.63
C ALA A 38 4.81 -5.84 3.16
N CYS A 39 6.13 -5.88 2.85
CA CYS A 39 6.61 -6.05 1.49
C CYS A 39 7.12 -7.48 1.28
N GLN A 40 6.79 -8.08 0.14
CA GLN A 40 7.15 -9.46 -0.20
C GLN A 40 7.47 -9.58 -1.70
N ILE A 41 8.36 -10.50 -2.04
CA ILE A 41 8.64 -10.88 -3.43
C ILE A 41 7.80 -12.09 -3.77
N GLN A 42 7.11 -12.05 -4.91
CA GLN A 42 6.24 -13.10 -5.45
C GLN A 42 6.77 -13.56 -6.81
N GLN A 43 6.54 -14.85 -7.14
CA GLN A 43 7.04 -15.46 -8.38
C GLN A 43 5.93 -15.85 -9.35
N ALA A 44 4.66 -15.74 -8.96
CA ALA A 44 3.52 -16.10 -9.78
C ALA A 44 2.43 -15.03 -9.72
N PRO A 45 1.72 -14.73 -10.83
CA PRO A 45 1.82 -15.33 -12.17
C PRO A 45 3.05 -14.89 -12.99
N PHE A 46 3.80 -13.94 -12.49
CA PHE A 46 5.13 -13.46 -12.93
C PHE A 46 5.87 -12.92 -11.70
N ALA A 47 7.16 -12.60 -11.82
CA ALA A 47 7.93 -12.04 -10.72
C ALA A 47 7.50 -10.61 -10.40
N TYR A 48 7.14 -10.32 -9.14
CA TYR A 48 6.80 -8.97 -8.69
C TYR A 48 7.09 -8.78 -7.20
N SER A 49 7.36 -7.54 -6.82
CA SER A 49 7.41 -7.07 -5.44
C SER A 49 6.10 -6.39 -5.06
N ALA A 50 5.52 -6.80 -3.94
CA ALA A 50 4.26 -6.27 -3.41
C ALA A 50 4.46 -5.70 -2.02
N CYS A 51 4.07 -4.44 -1.79
CA CYS A 51 3.89 -3.86 -0.47
C CYS A 51 2.39 -3.72 -0.20
N ALA A 52 1.91 -4.37 0.84
CA ALA A 52 0.50 -4.38 1.24
C ALA A 52 0.33 -3.73 2.61
N ILE A 53 -0.70 -2.89 2.76
CA ILE A 53 -1.05 -2.20 3.99
C ILE A 53 -2.50 -2.56 4.32
N GLU A 54 -2.79 -2.94 5.55
CA GLU A 54 -4.18 -3.00 6.05
C GLU A 54 -4.76 -1.58 6.08
N ALA A 55 -5.89 -1.34 5.43
CA ALA A 55 -6.49 0.00 5.36
C ALA A 55 -6.81 0.56 6.76
N SER A 56 -7.15 -0.30 7.71
CA SER A 56 -7.41 0.07 9.11
C SER A 56 -6.16 0.58 9.84
N ALA A 57 -4.96 0.23 9.39
CA ALA A 57 -3.71 0.68 9.99
C ALA A 57 -3.40 2.15 9.69
N LEU A 58 -3.93 2.68 8.58
CA LEU A 58 -3.67 4.06 8.15
C LEU A 58 -4.40 5.13 8.98
N GLY A 59 -5.35 4.75 9.84
CA GLY A 59 -5.97 5.65 10.82
C GLY A 59 -5.11 5.88 12.08
N ASP A 60 -4.05 5.12 12.26
CA ASP A 60 -3.07 5.26 13.35
C ASP A 60 -1.95 6.23 12.93
N LYS A 61 -1.61 7.17 13.78
CA LYS A 61 -0.54 8.16 13.51
C LYS A 61 0.86 7.54 13.36
N ARG A 62 1.03 6.28 13.78
CA ARG A 62 2.30 5.55 13.66
C ARG A 62 2.64 5.16 12.24
N HIS A 63 1.62 4.90 11.41
CA HIS A 63 1.77 4.47 10.02
C HIS A 63 1.03 5.43 9.11
N VAL A 64 1.75 6.31 8.44
CA VAL A 64 1.15 7.36 7.60
C VAL A 64 1.58 7.18 6.14
N LEU A 65 0.60 6.92 5.28
CA LEU A 65 0.83 6.95 3.84
C LEU A 65 0.89 8.41 3.38
N GLN A 66 1.96 8.78 2.69
CA GLN A 66 2.22 10.16 2.27
C GLN A 66 2.66 10.24 0.81
N LEU A 67 2.43 11.41 0.20
CA LEU A 67 3.01 11.79 -1.06
C LEU A 67 4.16 12.78 -0.84
N PHE A 68 5.21 12.61 -1.62
CA PHE A 68 6.41 13.44 -1.58
C PHE A 68 6.73 13.93 -2.98
N TRP A 69 7.09 15.19 -3.12
CA TRP A 69 7.51 15.75 -4.39
C TRP A 69 8.65 16.75 -4.25
N GLN A 70 8.50 17.73 -3.38
CA GLN A 70 9.47 18.82 -3.20
C GLN A 70 10.23 18.67 -1.88
N GLN A 71 11.43 19.19 -1.85
CA GLN A 71 12.19 19.33 -0.61
C GLN A 71 11.44 20.25 0.36
N PRO A 72 11.55 20.04 1.67
CA PRO A 72 10.98 20.94 2.67
C PRO A 72 11.39 22.40 2.40
N ASP A 73 10.45 23.32 2.52
CA ASP A 73 10.64 24.77 2.35
C ASP A 73 11.28 25.19 1.01
N SER A 74 11.12 24.34 -0.03
CA SER A 74 11.72 24.56 -1.35
C SER A 74 10.74 24.21 -2.47
N THR A 75 10.98 24.75 -3.66
CA THR A 75 10.30 24.35 -4.91
C THR A 75 11.07 23.27 -5.68
N GLN A 76 12.25 22.88 -5.22
CA GLN A 76 13.08 21.86 -5.87
C GLN A 76 12.50 20.47 -5.62
N PRO A 77 12.35 19.61 -6.64
CA PRO A 77 11.90 18.25 -6.46
C PRO A 77 12.93 17.41 -5.70
N LEU A 78 12.46 16.44 -4.91
CA LEU A 78 13.31 15.49 -4.19
C LEU A 78 14.09 14.53 -5.12
N LEU A 79 13.53 14.18 -6.25
CA LEU A 79 14.09 13.38 -7.32
C LEU A 79 14.40 11.91 -6.99
N SER A 80 14.76 11.55 -5.77
CA SER A 80 15.21 10.19 -5.44
C SER A 80 14.77 9.75 -4.03
N PHE A 81 14.84 8.44 -3.78
CA PHE A 81 14.64 7.91 -2.43
C PHE A 81 15.74 8.34 -1.45
N ASP A 82 16.96 8.57 -1.91
CA ASP A 82 18.05 9.08 -1.05
C ASP A 82 17.74 10.48 -0.55
N GLU A 83 17.29 11.38 -1.43
CA GLU A 83 16.85 12.73 -1.05
C GLU A 83 15.61 12.69 -0.13
N LEU A 84 14.67 11.79 -0.41
CA LEU A 84 13.51 11.60 0.45
C LEU A 84 13.91 11.15 1.85
N LEU A 85 14.78 10.15 1.96
CA LEU A 85 15.28 9.65 3.26
C LEU A 85 16.02 10.74 4.04
N ALA A 86 16.79 11.56 3.35
CA ALA A 86 17.50 12.69 3.97
C ALA A 86 16.57 13.81 4.44
N ALA A 87 15.39 13.94 3.81
CA ALA A 87 14.40 14.97 4.12
C ALA A 87 13.38 14.56 5.20
N LEU A 88 13.37 13.29 5.62
CA LEU A 88 12.45 12.83 6.67
C LEU A 88 12.78 13.51 8.02
N PRO A 89 11.76 13.91 8.78
CA PRO A 89 11.93 14.39 10.15
C PRO A 89 12.64 13.37 11.04
N ALA A 90 13.36 13.87 12.06
CA ALA A 90 13.97 13.00 13.06
C ALA A 90 12.92 12.10 13.74
N GLY A 91 13.24 10.82 13.93
CA GLY A 91 12.32 9.82 14.49
C GLY A 91 11.33 9.22 13.51
N GLN A 92 11.38 9.61 12.24
CA GLN A 92 10.61 8.96 11.18
C GLN A 92 11.48 8.04 10.33
N THR A 93 10.89 6.94 9.89
CA THR A 93 11.51 5.99 8.97
C THR A 93 10.57 5.67 7.80
N LEU A 94 11.12 5.22 6.70
CA LEU A 94 10.37 4.87 5.51
C LEU A 94 10.29 3.35 5.39
N SER A 95 9.10 2.79 5.59
CA SER A 95 8.85 1.35 5.47
C SER A 95 8.94 0.87 4.03
N PHE A 96 8.37 1.64 3.12
CA PHE A 96 8.57 1.52 1.68
C PHE A 96 8.24 2.83 0.98
N ALA A 97 8.74 2.98 -0.24
CA ALA A 97 8.30 4.02 -1.18
C ALA A 97 8.39 3.53 -2.63
N MET A 98 7.55 4.10 -3.49
CA MET A 98 7.64 3.94 -4.93
C MET A 98 7.30 5.25 -5.65
N ASN A 99 7.62 5.33 -6.94
CA ASN A 99 7.14 6.45 -7.74
C ASN A 99 5.61 6.38 -7.87
N ALA A 100 4.96 7.56 -7.87
CA ALA A 100 3.52 7.71 -7.90
C ALA A 100 3.01 8.16 -9.29
N GLY A 101 2.30 9.28 -9.38
CA GLY A 101 1.74 9.79 -10.61
C GLY A 101 2.80 10.27 -11.60
N MET A 102 2.40 10.36 -12.88
CA MET A 102 3.27 10.74 -13.97
C MET A 102 3.72 12.20 -13.88
N TYR A 103 4.90 12.48 -14.40
CA TYR A 103 5.55 13.77 -14.37
C TYR A 103 6.17 14.13 -15.74
N ASN A 104 6.49 15.40 -15.92
CA ASN A 104 7.14 15.93 -17.12
C ASN A 104 8.69 15.91 -17.01
N GLU A 105 9.38 16.39 -18.02
CA GLU A 105 10.85 16.46 -18.08
C GLU A 105 11.50 17.28 -16.93
N ARG A 106 10.71 18.08 -16.23
CA ARG A 106 11.15 18.86 -15.06
C ARG A 106 10.77 18.19 -13.74
N PHE A 107 10.37 16.92 -13.79
CA PHE A 107 9.88 16.15 -12.63
C PHE A 107 8.66 16.75 -11.93
N ALA A 108 7.93 17.65 -12.60
CA ALA A 108 6.69 18.22 -12.10
C ALA A 108 5.50 17.34 -12.50
N PRO A 109 4.53 17.10 -11.59
CA PRO A 109 3.36 16.27 -11.87
C PRO A 109 2.54 16.83 -13.03
N ILE A 110 2.02 15.96 -13.90
CA ILE A 110 1.16 16.32 -15.04
C ILE A 110 -0.33 16.13 -14.75
N GLY A 111 -0.67 15.42 -13.69
CA GLY A 111 -2.03 15.16 -13.21
C GLY A 111 -2.27 15.74 -11.83
N TYR A 112 -3.52 15.61 -11.37
CA TYR A 112 -3.95 16.09 -10.05
C TYR A 112 -3.00 15.63 -8.96
N THR A 113 -2.53 16.59 -8.17
CA THR A 113 -1.62 16.30 -7.07
C THR A 113 -1.98 17.19 -5.89
N VAL A 114 -2.30 16.57 -4.76
CA VAL A 114 -2.53 17.22 -3.47
C VAL A 114 -1.58 16.64 -2.45
N ILE A 115 -0.89 17.50 -1.73
CA ILE A 115 0.02 17.12 -0.64
C ILE A 115 -0.38 17.93 0.59
N GLU A 116 -0.76 17.25 1.67
CA GLU A 116 -1.20 17.85 2.93
C GLU A 116 -2.35 18.86 2.76
N GLY A 117 -3.31 18.53 1.89
CA GLY A 117 -4.46 19.37 1.57
C GLY A 117 -4.15 20.56 0.67
N VAL A 118 -2.90 20.70 0.20
CA VAL A 118 -2.50 21.76 -0.73
C VAL A 118 -2.45 21.22 -2.15
N GLU A 119 -3.30 21.76 -3.04
CA GLU A 119 -3.27 21.43 -4.46
C GLU A 119 -1.97 21.95 -5.10
N LYS A 120 -1.13 21.02 -5.57
CA LYS A 120 0.11 21.31 -6.30
C LYS A 120 -0.10 21.31 -7.81
N ARG A 121 -1.08 20.56 -8.30
CA ARG A 121 -1.45 20.46 -9.72
C ARG A 121 -2.94 20.18 -9.84
N ALA A 122 -3.61 20.91 -10.73
CA ALA A 122 -5.03 20.76 -11.02
C ALA A 122 -5.33 19.45 -11.76
N LEU A 123 -6.57 18.97 -11.63
CA LEU A 123 -7.06 17.76 -12.29
C LEU A 123 -6.95 17.89 -13.81
N ASN A 124 -6.44 16.85 -14.45
CA ASN A 124 -6.19 16.81 -15.89
C ASN A 124 -7.12 15.80 -16.57
N LEU A 125 -8.15 16.29 -17.20
CA LEU A 125 -9.14 15.49 -17.94
C LEU A 125 -8.92 15.52 -19.46
N ARG A 126 -7.79 16.09 -19.93
CA ARG A 126 -7.51 16.22 -21.36
C ARG A 126 -7.25 14.86 -21.99
N SER A 127 -7.73 14.66 -23.20
CA SER A 127 -7.29 13.59 -24.07
C SER A 127 -5.90 13.89 -24.66
N GLY A 128 -5.15 12.86 -25.02
CA GLY A 128 -3.81 13.03 -25.58
C GLY A 128 -3.13 11.70 -25.86
N GLY A 129 -1.85 11.76 -26.19
CA GLY A 129 -1.01 10.59 -26.36
C GLY A 129 -0.37 10.10 -25.06
N GLY A 130 0.14 8.88 -25.11
CA GLY A 130 0.83 8.25 -23.97
C GLY A 130 -0.10 7.61 -22.96
N ASN A 131 0.51 6.95 -21.96
CA ASN A 131 -0.22 6.15 -20.97
C ASN A 131 -1.15 6.98 -20.10
N PHE A 132 -0.72 8.18 -19.70
CA PHE A 132 -1.54 9.08 -18.87
C PHE A 132 -2.89 9.39 -19.53
N HIS A 133 -2.91 9.57 -20.83
CA HIS A 133 -4.10 9.91 -21.61
C HIS A 133 -4.82 8.71 -22.22
N LEU A 134 -4.41 7.48 -21.89
CA LEU A 134 -5.16 6.27 -22.24
C LEU A 134 -6.37 6.17 -21.29
N LEU A 135 -7.42 6.92 -21.62
CA LEU A 135 -8.63 7.04 -20.80
C LEU A 135 -9.47 5.76 -20.78
N PRO A 136 -10.09 5.44 -19.63
CA PRO A 136 -10.09 6.23 -18.40
C PRO A 136 -8.78 6.12 -17.61
N ASN A 137 -8.32 7.26 -17.10
CA ASN A 137 -7.30 7.35 -16.08
C ASN A 137 -7.95 7.58 -14.71
N GLY A 138 -7.17 7.65 -13.63
CA GLY A 138 -7.72 7.70 -12.28
C GLY A 138 -6.90 8.52 -11.30
N VAL A 139 -7.49 8.75 -10.15
CA VAL A 139 -6.88 9.41 -9.00
C VAL A 139 -6.81 8.41 -7.85
N LEU A 140 -5.60 8.20 -7.31
CA LEU A 140 -5.36 7.58 -6.02
C LEU A 140 -5.37 8.70 -4.98
N TRP A 141 -6.24 8.62 -3.98
CA TRP A 141 -6.43 9.70 -3.03
C TRP A 141 -6.92 9.21 -1.66
N TRP A 142 -6.72 10.02 -0.63
CA TRP A 142 -7.26 9.81 0.71
C TRP A 142 -7.41 11.12 1.47
N GLU A 143 -8.33 11.12 2.40
CA GLU A 143 -8.56 12.22 3.32
C GLU A 143 -7.70 12.05 4.59
N ARG A 144 -7.88 12.92 5.57
CA ARG A 144 -7.10 12.86 6.85
C ARG A 144 -7.38 11.59 7.68
N ASP A 145 -8.50 10.92 7.43
CA ASP A 145 -8.86 9.66 8.08
C ASP A 145 -8.08 8.44 7.56
N GLY A 146 -7.25 8.64 6.55
CA GLY A 146 -6.42 7.60 5.95
C GLY A 146 -7.16 6.64 5.01
N LYS A 147 -8.44 6.86 4.73
CA LYS A 147 -9.23 5.99 3.84
C LYS A 147 -8.81 6.17 2.38
N VAL A 148 -7.94 5.29 1.92
CA VAL A 148 -7.41 5.30 0.55
C VAL A 148 -8.45 4.82 -0.45
N GLN A 149 -8.57 5.53 -1.56
CA GLN A 149 -9.48 5.24 -2.66
C GLN A 149 -8.81 5.42 -4.02
N ILE A 150 -9.30 4.70 -5.01
CA ILE A 150 -8.96 4.90 -6.42
C ILE A 150 -10.27 5.17 -7.15
N THR A 151 -10.37 6.34 -7.76
CA THR A 151 -11.57 6.80 -8.46
C THR A 151 -11.20 7.19 -9.89
N GLU A 152 -12.03 6.82 -10.86
CA GLU A 152 -11.90 7.27 -12.24
C GLU A 152 -11.95 8.79 -12.30
N SER A 153 -11.14 9.41 -13.15
CA SER A 153 -10.90 10.87 -13.08
C SER A 153 -12.14 11.73 -13.37
N GLN A 154 -13.04 11.27 -14.25
CA GLN A 154 -14.27 12.00 -14.51
C GLN A 154 -15.22 11.94 -13.32
N ALA A 155 -15.42 10.75 -12.75
CA ALA A 155 -16.21 10.56 -11.55
C ALA A 155 -15.61 11.31 -10.34
N PHE A 156 -14.28 11.32 -10.23
CA PHE A 156 -13.58 12.09 -9.20
C PHE A 156 -13.82 13.61 -9.37
N SER A 157 -13.80 14.12 -10.61
CA SER A 157 -14.10 15.52 -10.92
C SER A 157 -15.50 15.94 -10.44
N GLU A 158 -16.47 15.06 -10.65
CA GLU A 158 -17.84 15.30 -10.21
C GLU A 158 -17.95 15.37 -8.68
N GLN A 159 -17.30 14.44 -7.98
CA GLN A 159 -17.25 14.44 -6.52
C GLN A 159 -16.54 15.67 -5.95
N LEU A 160 -15.40 16.06 -6.55
CA LEU A 160 -14.62 17.22 -6.14
C LEU A 160 -15.41 18.53 -6.33
N ASN A 161 -16.03 18.71 -7.50
CA ASN A 161 -16.84 19.89 -7.82
C ASN A 161 -18.12 19.95 -6.99
N GLY A 162 -18.67 18.80 -6.61
CA GLY A 162 -19.83 18.66 -5.72
C GLY A 162 -19.48 18.85 -4.24
N GLY A 163 -18.22 19.06 -3.88
CA GLY A 163 -17.78 19.19 -2.49
C GLY A 163 -17.93 17.91 -1.66
N GLN A 164 -18.03 16.75 -2.31
CA GLN A 164 -18.22 15.46 -1.66
C GLN A 164 -16.90 14.85 -1.13
N VAL A 165 -15.77 15.33 -1.64
CA VAL A 165 -14.44 14.85 -1.28
C VAL A 165 -13.48 16.01 -1.04
N GLN A 166 -12.60 15.86 -0.05
CA GLN A 166 -11.57 16.84 0.28
C GLN A 166 -10.23 16.11 0.50
N PRO A 167 -9.50 15.77 -0.58
CA PRO A 167 -8.28 15.01 -0.46
C PRO A 167 -7.23 15.71 0.40
N TRP A 168 -6.65 14.94 1.35
CA TRP A 168 -5.45 15.34 2.07
C TRP A 168 -4.21 15.01 1.25
N TYR A 169 -4.24 13.87 0.55
CA TYR A 169 -3.29 13.50 -0.48
C TYR A 169 -4.03 12.99 -1.73
N ALA A 170 -3.51 13.32 -2.89
CA ALA A 170 -4.02 12.80 -4.15
C ALA A 170 -2.92 12.77 -5.22
N THR A 171 -2.92 11.74 -6.06
CA THR A 171 -2.07 11.65 -7.25
C THR A 171 -2.85 11.05 -8.42
N GLN A 172 -2.95 11.80 -9.52
CA GLN A 172 -3.55 11.31 -10.75
C GLN A 172 -2.51 10.60 -11.60
N SER A 173 -2.89 9.46 -12.13
CA SER A 173 -2.06 8.68 -13.05
C SER A 173 -2.93 7.93 -14.06
N GLY A 174 -2.32 7.13 -14.92
CA GLY A 174 -3.09 6.39 -15.91
C GLY A 174 -2.27 5.47 -16.82
N PRO A 175 -2.98 4.50 -17.37
CA PRO A 175 -4.43 4.26 -17.32
C PRO A 175 -4.88 3.64 -16.00
N MET A 176 -6.19 3.61 -15.73
CA MET A 176 -6.72 2.66 -14.76
C MET A 176 -6.46 1.24 -15.26
N LEU A 177 -6.10 0.34 -14.35
CA LEU A 177 -5.85 -1.08 -14.68
C LEU A 177 -7.14 -1.90 -14.55
N VAL A 178 -7.83 -1.68 -13.42
CA VAL A 178 -9.13 -2.28 -13.10
C VAL A 178 -10.10 -1.18 -12.70
N ILE A 179 -11.32 -1.25 -13.21
CA ILE A 179 -12.38 -0.28 -13.00
C ILE A 179 -13.64 -1.06 -12.63
N GLN A 180 -14.11 -0.94 -11.38
CA GLN A 180 -15.31 -1.64 -10.91
C GLN A 180 -15.31 -3.12 -11.33
N ASP A 181 -14.21 -3.84 -11.02
CA ASP A 181 -14.00 -5.25 -11.36
C ASP A 181 -13.82 -5.58 -12.85
N GLN A 182 -13.69 -4.60 -13.72
CA GLN A 182 -13.42 -4.82 -15.12
C GLN A 182 -12.00 -4.39 -15.48
N ILE A 183 -11.28 -5.25 -16.21
CA ILE A 183 -10.01 -4.85 -16.83
C ILE A 183 -10.28 -3.73 -17.82
N HIS A 184 -9.39 -2.75 -17.85
CA HIS A 184 -9.50 -1.60 -18.76
C HIS A 184 -9.82 -2.04 -20.20
N PRO A 185 -10.90 -1.52 -20.85
CA PRO A 185 -11.44 -2.08 -22.10
C PRO A 185 -10.51 -1.97 -23.31
N LYS A 186 -9.50 -1.10 -23.25
CA LYS A 186 -8.51 -0.93 -24.33
C LYS A 186 -7.29 -1.84 -24.19
N PHE A 187 -7.21 -2.68 -23.15
CA PHE A 187 -6.07 -3.59 -23.00
C PHE A 187 -6.27 -4.82 -23.89
N ASN A 188 -5.32 -5.03 -24.80
CA ASN A 188 -5.31 -6.18 -25.68
C ASN A 188 -4.58 -7.36 -25.01
N PRO A 189 -5.25 -8.53 -24.82
CA PRO A 189 -4.60 -9.73 -24.27
C PRO A 189 -3.40 -10.20 -25.10
N GLU A 190 -3.45 -9.99 -26.43
CA GLU A 190 -2.41 -10.39 -27.38
C GLU A 190 -1.27 -9.36 -27.52
N SER A 191 -1.27 -8.31 -26.69
CA SER A 191 -0.26 -7.26 -26.75
C SER A 191 1.13 -7.83 -26.46
N GLN A 192 2.12 -7.44 -27.26
CA GLN A 192 3.53 -7.76 -27.04
C GLN A 192 4.30 -6.61 -26.33
N SER A 193 3.60 -5.53 -25.96
CA SER A 193 4.21 -4.36 -25.30
C SER A 193 4.44 -4.60 -23.83
N ALA A 194 5.48 -5.37 -23.49
CA ALA A 194 5.90 -5.66 -22.14
C ALA A 194 6.92 -4.62 -21.62
N LYS A 195 6.70 -4.16 -20.40
CA LYS A 195 7.56 -3.19 -19.69
C LYS A 195 7.55 -3.51 -18.19
N ILE A 196 8.55 -3.04 -17.46
CA ILE A 196 8.47 -2.97 -16.00
C ILE A 196 7.34 -2.00 -15.65
N ARG A 197 6.46 -2.41 -14.73
CA ARG A 197 5.28 -1.63 -14.35
C ARG A 197 5.14 -1.54 -12.85
N ASN A 198 4.56 -0.46 -12.39
CA ASN A 198 4.12 -0.31 -11.02
C ASN A 198 2.71 0.29 -10.96
N GLY A 199 2.01 0.00 -9.88
CA GLY A 199 0.62 0.39 -9.71
C GLY A 199 0.15 0.21 -8.28
N ALA A 200 -1.03 0.75 -8.01
CA ALA A 200 -1.71 0.60 -6.74
C ALA A 200 -3.10 0.01 -6.93
N GLY A 201 -3.56 -0.77 -5.95
CA GLY A 201 -4.90 -1.34 -5.92
C GLY A 201 -5.53 -1.22 -4.54
N VAL A 202 -6.82 -0.91 -4.50
CA VAL A 202 -7.65 -1.02 -3.30
C VAL A 202 -8.43 -2.33 -3.42
N CYS A 203 -8.20 -3.26 -2.49
CA CYS A 203 -8.62 -4.65 -2.64
C CYS A 203 -9.73 -5.03 -1.67
N ARG A 204 -10.52 -6.07 -2.00
CA ARG A 204 -11.70 -6.50 -1.22
C ARG A 204 -11.37 -7.04 0.16
N ASP A 205 -10.15 -7.53 0.34
CA ASP A 205 -9.67 -8.01 1.65
C ASP A 205 -9.27 -6.87 2.60
N GLY A 206 -9.59 -5.63 2.26
CA GLY A 206 -9.28 -4.45 3.07
C GLY A 206 -7.85 -3.95 2.96
N ARG A 207 -7.07 -4.50 2.03
CA ARG A 207 -5.68 -4.08 1.82
C ARG A 207 -5.54 -3.11 0.65
N ILE A 208 -4.62 -2.18 0.85
CA ILE A 208 -4.07 -1.36 -0.24
C ILE A 208 -2.75 -2.01 -0.66
N ARG A 209 -2.61 -2.28 -1.94
CA ARG A 209 -1.42 -2.93 -2.50
C ARG A 209 -0.70 -2.03 -3.48
N PHE A 210 0.61 -1.92 -3.29
CA PHE A 210 1.54 -1.25 -4.17
C PHE A 210 2.42 -2.33 -4.81
N ILE A 211 2.37 -2.43 -6.13
CA ILE A 211 3.00 -3.51 -6.90
C ILE A 211 4.03 -2.94 -7.85
N HIS A 212 5.20 -3.55 -7.88
CA HIS A 212 6.24 -3.35 -8.89
C HIS A 212 6.51 -4.67 -9.58
N SER A 213 6.33 -4.76 -10.90
CA SER A 213 6.72 -5.97 -11.64
C SER A 213 8.23 -6.06 -11.74
N ASP A 214 8.80 -7.22 -11.41
CA ASP A 214 10.25 -7.44 -11.41
C ASP A 214 10.75 -8.01 -12.75
N GLU A 215 9.79 -8.27 -13.64
CA GLU A 215 10.01 -8.59 -15.05
C GLU A 215 9.05 -7.79 -15.95
N PRO A 216 9.37 -7.65 -17.26
CA PRO A 216 8.49 -6.95 -18.19
C PRO A 216 7.16 -7.66 -18.38
N VAL A 217 6.05 -6.92 -18.20
CA VAL A 217 4.67 -7.42 -18.37
C VAL A 217 3.84 -6.47 -19.23
N THR A 218 2.83 -7.00 -19.91
CA THR A 218 1.86 -6.17 -20.64
C THR A 218 0.89 -5.48 -19.67
N PHE A 219 0.14 -4.49 -20.14
CA PHE A 219 -0.93 -3.91 -19.34
C PHE A 219 -2.01 -4.92 -18.97
N TYR A 220 -2.34 -5.81 -19.90
CA TYR A 220 -3.34 -6.84 -19.66
C TYR A 220 -2.92 -7.80 -18.55
N GLN A 221 -1.68 -8.33 -18.61
CA GLN A 221 -1.13 -9.19 -17.57
C GLN A 221 -1.09 -8.47 -16.19
N PHE A 222 -0.65 -7.22 -16.20
CA PHE A 222 -0.58 -6.44 -14.95
C PHE A 222 -1.96 -6.15 -14.37
N ALA A 223 -2.95 -5.84 -15.19
CA ALA A 223 -4.33 -5.65 -14.75
C ALA A 223 -4.96 -6.97 -14.26
N THR A 224 -4.66 -8.10 -14.93
CA THR A 224 -5.09 -9.43 -14.51
C THR A 224 -4.56 -9.78 -13.11
N LEU A 225 -3.30 -9.42 -12.81
CA LEU A 225 -2.76 -9.58 -11.45
C LEU A 225 -3.64 -8.88 -10.41
N PHE A 226 -3.96 -7.60 -10.60
CA PHE A 226 -4.78 -6.85 -9.65
C PHE A 226 -6.20 -7.42 -9.53
N LYS A 227 -6.83 -7.75 -10.65
CA LYS A 227 -8.22 -8.22 -10.66
C LYS A 227 -8.36 -9.63 -10.14
N GLU A 228 -7.64 -10.59 -10.74
CA GLU A 228 -7.89 -12.02 -10.53
C GLU A 228 -7.10 -12.60 -9.35
N TYR A 229 -5.86 -12.15 -9.15
CA TYR A 229 -4.99 -12.71 -8.10
C TYR A 229 -5.07 -11.91 -6.79
N LEU A 230 -5.21 -10.58 -6.88
CA LEU A 230 -5.20 -9.70 -5.71
C LEU A 230 -6.62 -9.25 -5.30
N GLY A 231 -7.63 -9.48 -6.14
CA GLY A 231 -9.03 -9.16 -5.85
C GLY A 231 -9.31 -7.67 -5.65
N CYS A 232 -8.63 -6.81 -6.43
CA CYS A 232 -8.80 -5.35 -6.31
C CYS A 232 -9.80 -4.85 -7.36
N PRO A 233 -11.01 -4.40 -6.96
CA PRO A 233 -12.03 -3.88 -7.86
C PRO A 233 -11.61 -2.59 -8.57
N ASN A 234 -10.70 -1.83 -7.97
CA ASN A 234 -10.09 -0.66 -8.60
C ASN A 234 -8.57 -0.73 -8.46
N ALA A 235 -7.87 -0.51 -9.57
CA ALA A 235 -6.42 -0.44 -9.62
C ALA A 235 -5.95 0.58 -10.64
N LEU A 236 -4.86 1.27 -10.31
CA LEU A 236 -4.30 2.37 -11.08
C LEU A 236 -2.84 2.08 -11.43
N PHE A 237 -2.50 2.25 -12.70
CA PHE A 237 -1.11 2.27 -13.14
C PHE A 237 -0.46 3.58 -12.67
N LEU A 238 0.64 3.45 -11.97
CA LEU A 238 1.52 4.55 -11.62
C LEU A 238 2.61 4.71 -12.69
N ASP A 239 3.43 5.78 -12.61
CA ASP A 239 4.42 6.00 -13.66
C ASP A 239 5.39 4.82 -13.76
N GLY A 240 5.52 4.24 -14.94
CA GLY A 240 6.20 2.96 -15.14
C GLY A 240 7.34 3.01 -16.17
N GLY A 241 7.88 1.84 -16.49
CA GLY A 241 8.98 1.70 -17.44
C GLY A 241 10.29 2.23 -16.88
N VAL A 242 10.83 3.28 -17.45
CA VAL A 242 12.09 3.89 -16.99
C VAL A 242 11.97 4.45 -15.58
N ALA A 243 10.79 4.98 -15.23
CA ALA A 243 10.52 5.59 -13.94
C ALA A 243 10.21 4.58 -12.82
N SER A 244 9.82 3.33 -13.16
CA SER A 244 9.48 2.32 -12.15
C SER A 244 10.61 2.12 -11.14
N ALA A 245 10.33 2.39 -9.87
CA ALA A 245 11.29 2.26 -8.78
C ALA A 245 10.59 1.89 -7.48
N LEU A 246 11.26 1.10 -6.66
CA LEU A 246 10.81 0.68 -5.34
C LEU A 246 11.95 0.80 -4.32
N TYR A 247 11.63 1.38 -3.17
CA TYR A 247 12.39 1.31 -1.93
C TYR A 247 11.61 0.44 -0.96
N ALA A 248 12.20 -0.64 -0.48
CA ALA A 248 11.58 -1.56 0.49
C ALA A 248 12.68 -2.30 1.27
N PRO A 249 13.17 -1.74 2.38
CA PRO A 249 14.30 -2.33 3.12
C PRO A 249 14.00 -3.71 3.67
N SER A 250 12.74 -4.04 3.99
CA SER A 250 12.33 -5.37 4.46
C SER A 250 12.59 -6.51 3.45
N ILE A 251 12.70 -6.19 2.16
CA ILE A 251 13.06 -7.12 1.09
C ILE A 251 14.39 -6.77 0.43
N ASN A 252 15.21 -5.97 1.11
CA ASN A 252 16.54 -5.53 0.68
C ASN A 252 16.53 -4.85 -0.71
N ARG A 253 15.54 -3.97 -0.95
CA ARG A 253 15.39 -3.26 -2.23
C ARG A 253 15.55 -1.75 -2.08
N HIS A 254 16.40 -1.16 -2.92
CA HIS A 254 16.64 0.28 -3.00
C HIS A 254 17.00 0.67 -4.44
N ASP A 255 16.01 0.94 -5.26
CA ASP A 255 16.22 1.32 -6.65
C ASP A 255 16.75 2.77 -6.74
N LYS A 256 17.80 2.98 -7.52
CA LYS A 256 18.46 4.28 -7.70
C LYS A 256 18.00 4.93 -9.00
N LYS A 257 16.87 5.64 -8.94
CA LYS A 257 16.31 6.34 -10.10
C LYS A 257 15.84 7.73 -9.73
N GLN A 258 15.83 8.62 -10.72
CA GLN A 258 15.18 9.92 -10.59
C GLN A 258 13.71 9.80 -10.95
N MET A 259 12.85 10.47 -10.18
CA MET A 259 11.41 10.46 -10.34
C MET A 259 10.78 11.77 -9.84
N GLY A 260 9.52 11.99 -10.23
CA GLY A 260 8.75 13.14 -9.76
C GLY A 260 8.08 12.85 -8.41
N VAL A 261 6.76 12.67 -8.40
CA VAL A 261 6.01 12.37 -7.17
C VAL A 261 6.31 10.96 -6.69
N MET A 262 6.56 10.81 -5.40
CA MET A 262 6.73 9.53 -4.71
C MET A 262 5.59 9.31 -3.73
N ILE A 263 5.24 8.05 -3.50
CA ILE A 263 4.33 7.62 -2.44
C ILE A 263 5.09 6.70 -1.50
N GLY A 264 4.90 6.85 -0.19
CA GLY A 264 5.59 6.01 0.78
C GLY A 264 4.83 5.88 2.10
N LEU A 265 5.08 4.79 2.80
CA LEU A 265 4.61 4.55 4.16
C LEU A 265 5.69 4.98 5.13
N VAL A 266 5.36 5.98 5.94
CA VAL A 266 6.22 6.53 6.98
C VAL A 266 5.82 5.95 8.32
N ASP A 267 6.79 5.46 9.07
CA ASP A 267 6.63 5.04 10.45
C ASP A 267 7.23 6.09 11.37
N SER A 268 6.50 6.45 12.42
CA SER A 268 6.97 7.33 13.48
C SER A 268 7.24 6.50 14.73
N SER A 269 8.46 6.59 15.26
CA SER A 269 8.74 6.12 16.63
C SER A 269 8.24 7.21 17.60
N ASP A 270 7.23 6.88 18.39
CA ASP A 270 6.83 7.70 19.54
C ASP A 270 7.96 7.82 20.58
#